data_30e676b00031511cf1d483787e95efff
#
_entry.id   30e676b00031511cf1d483787e95efff
#
_cell.length_a   1.000
_cell.length_b   1.000
_cell.length_c   1.000
_cell.angle_alpha   90.00
_cell.angle_beta   90.00
_cell.angle_gamma   90.00
#
_symmetry.space_group_name_H-M   'P 1'
#
loop_
_entity.id
_entity.type
_entity.pdbx_description
1 polymer ?
#
loop_
_entity_poly.entity_id
_entity_poly.type
_entity_poly.pdbx_seq_one_letter_code
_entity_poly.pdbx_strand_id
1 'polypeptide(L)'
;MIRNCNDGSKAAPYLRCDMNGGNLFTLPPYSSGPKGDEKEKLAAAKAAGFAGIQGGNAALCKELGLKRTGGGRVDKKGEAENIARECKDSGVDCATLHVARGLEDDDVVFGLVNDIINASVKHDLPLYIETHRATITNDIWRTVQIAKKFPGVRFNGDFSHWYTGAEMVYGDINAKFEYIAPVFERVRFIHGRIGNPGSMQVDIGDGKGRTFVDHFREMWTRSFVGFLKSAKPGDFICFTPELLPPNIYYARLIRNAKGEEVEEGDRWRQAILYAQIAKECFAEAQKRVGK
;
A
#
# COMPACT_ATOMS: atom_id res chain seq x y z
N MET A 1 -9.07 14.94 11.76
CA MET A 1 -7.94 13.99 11.59
C MET A 1 -8.48 12.72 10.97
N ILE A 2 -7.85 12.21 9.93
CA ILE A 2 -8.18 10.89 9.37
C ILE A 2 -7.91 9.82 10.43
N ARG A 3 -8.92 8.99 10.72
CA ARG A 3 -8.84 7.94 11.73
C ARG A 3 -8.10 6.69 11.24
N ASN A 4 -7.72 5.82 12.14
CA ASN A 4 -7.31 4.46 11.81
C ASN A 4 -8.53 3.63 11.36
N CYS A 5 -8.31 2.59 10.57
CA CYS A 5 -9.30 1.53 10.43
C CYS A 5 -9.47 0.81 11.78
N ASN A 6 -10.71 0.55 12.18
CA ASN A 6 -11.04 -0.17 13.40
C ASN A 6 -12.28 -1.03 13.15
N ASP A 7 -12.22 -2.30 13.48
CA ASP A 7 -13.35 -3.23 13.34
C ASP A 7 -13.76 -3.88 14.66
N GLY A 8 -13.09 -3.52 15.76
CA GLY A 8 -13.37 -4.04 17.09
C GLY A 8 -13.07 -5.54 17.27
N SER A 9 -12.47 -6.21 16.27
CA SER A 9 -12.32 -7.67 16.26
C SER A 9 -11.24 -8.20 17.19
N LYS A 10 -10.30 -7.34 17.62
CA LYS A 10 -9.15 -7.75 18.44
C LYS A 10 -8.91 -6.81 19.62
N ALA A 11 -8.46 -7.39 20.72
CA ALA A 11 -8.12 -6.65 21.93
C ALA A 11 -6.84 -5.79 21.79
N ALA A 12 -6.02 -6.05 20.77
CA ALA A 12 -4.80 -5.30 20.47
C ALA A 12 -4.79 -4.82 19.01
N PRO A 13 -4.04 -3.75 18.69
CA PRO A 13 -3.81 -3.33 17.30
C PRO A 13 -3.15 -4.45 16.48
N TYR A 14 -3.51 -4.57 15.21
CA TYR A 14 -3.05 -5.69 14.40
C TYR A 14 -2.77 -5.33 12.93
N LEU A 15 -2.01 -6.19 12.27
CA LEU A 15 -1.77 -6.17 10.84
C LEU A 15 -2.87 -6.99 10.13
N ARG A 16 -3.47 -6.41 9.10
CA ARG A 16 -4.36 -7.10 8.16
C ARG A 16 -3.68 -7.17 6.79
N CYS A 17 -3.49 -8.37 6.28
CA CYS A 17 -2.97 -8.57 4.92
C CYS A 17 -4.15 -8.76 3.96
N ASP A 18 -4.25 -7.88 2.98
CA ASP A 18 -5.24 -7.93 1.90
C ASP A 18 -4.52 -8.19 0.56
N MET A 19 -5.19 -8.78 -0.44
CA MET A 19 -4.63 -8.98 -1.78
C MET A 19 -5.06 -7.82 -2.69
N ASN A 20 -4.15 -7.30 -3.51
CA ASN A 20 -4.51 -6.34 -4.55
C ASN A 20 -5.18 -7.07 -5.73
N GLY A 21 -6.34 -6.57 -6.19
CA GLY A 21 -7.07 -7.15 -7.32
C GLY A 21 -6.25 -7.12 -8.61
N GLY A 22 -5.47 -6.08 -8.84
CA GLY A 22 -4.56 -6.00 -10.00
C GLY A 22 -3.53 -7.13 -10.00
N ASN A 23 -3.06 -7.58 -8.85
CA ASN A 23 -2.20 -8.75 -8.74
C ASN A 23 -2.98 -10.06 -8.99
N LEU A 24 -4.16 -10.19 -8.42
CA LEU A 24 -4.92 -11.45 -8.45
C LEU A 24 -5.57 -11.73 -9.81
N PHE A 25 -6.19 -10.71 -10.42
CA PHE A 25 -7.01 -10.90 -11.63
C PHE A 25 -6.22 -10.83 -12.94
N THR A 26 -4.97 -10.37 -12.90
CA THR A 26 -4.11 -10.19 -14.07
C THR A 26 -2.91 -11.13 -14.10
N LEU A 27 -2.97 -12.25 -13.38
CA LEU A 27 -1.89 -13.25 -13.38
C LEU A 27 -1.77 -13.89 -14.76
N PRO A 28 -0.54 -14.06 -15.29
CA PRO A 28 -0.35 -14.73 -16.58
C PRO A 28 -0.65 -16.23 -16.48
N PRO A 29 -0.93 -16.89 -17.61
CA PRO A 29 -1.28 -18.32 -17.62
C PRO A 29 -0.24 -19.24 -16.98
N TYR A 30 1.04 -18.88 -17.04
CA TYR A 30 2.14 -19.66 -16.46
C TYR A 30 2.38 -19.39 -14.95
N SER A 31 1.70 -18.41 -14.34
CA SER A 31 1.79 -18.18 -12.88
C SER A 31 1.33 -19.42 -12.10
N SER A 32 1.92 -19.65 -10.93
CA SER A 32 1.44 -20.67 -9.98
C SER A 32 0.13 -20.27 -9.25
N GLY A 33 -0.35 -19.05 -9.48
CA GLY A 33 -1.55 -18.53 -8.84
C GLY A 33 -2.85 -19.17 -9.36
N PRO A 34 -3.97 -18.81 -8.72
CA PRO A 34 -5.27 -19.42 -9.04
C PRO A 34 -5.69 -19.14 -10.48
N LYS A 35 -6.34 -20.14 -11.08
CA LYS A 35 -7.00 -20.07 -12.37
C LYS A 35 -8.52 -20.03 -12.14
N GLY A 36 -9.28 -19.95 -13.22
CA GLY A 36 -10.74 -19.99 -13.13
C GLY A 36 -11.38 -18.62 -12.99
N ASP A 37 -12.60 -18.61 -12.48
CA ASP A 37 -13.42 -17.41 -12.37
C ASP A 37 -13.03 -16.51 -11.17
N GLU A 38 -13.73 -15.38 -11.00
CA GLU A 38 -13.45 -14.45 -9.91
C GLU A 38 -13.67 -15.08 -8.54
N LYS A 39 -14.70 -15.90 -8.37
CA LYS A 39 -15.01 -16.54 -7.09
C LYS A 39 -13.91 -17.52 -6.67
N GLU A 40 -13.41 -18.33 -7.61
CA GLU A 40 -12.32 -19.27 -7.38
C GLU A 40 -11.01 -18.55 -7.01
N LYS A 41 -10.71 -17.45 -7.69
CA LYS A 41 -9.55 -16.60 -7.38
C LYS A 41 -9.64 -15.97 -6.01
N LEU A 42 -10.80 -15.44 -5.64
CA LEU A 42 -11.04 -14.87 -4.32
C LEU A 42 -10.96 -15.93 -3.21
N ALA A 43 -11.51 -17.12 -3.44
CA ALA A 43 -11.41 -18.24 -2.51
C ALA A 43 -9.95 -18.68 -2.29
N ALA A 44 -9.15 -18.72 -3.37
CA ALA A 44 -7.73 -19.04 -3.28
C ALA A 44 -6.94 -17.96 -2.49
N ALA A 45 -7.25 -16.68 -2.69
CA ALA A 45 -6.64 -15.61 -1.90
C ALA A 45 -6.95 -15.76 -0.40
N LYS A 46 -8.20 -16.07 -0.06
CA LYS A 46 -8.59 -16.38 1.33
C LYS A 46 -7.85 -17.60 1.88
N ALA A 47 -7.76 -18.68 1.11
CA ALA A 47 -7.04 -19.90 1.51
C ALA A 47 -5.53 -19.64 1.71
N ALA A 48 -4.95 -18.70 0.96
CA ALA A 48 -3.57 -18.24 1.14
C ALA A 48 -3.37 -17.31 2.36
N GLY A 49 -4.44 -17.02 3.12
CA GLY A 49 -4.37 -16.27 4.37
C GLY A 49 -4.56 -14.74 4.23
N PHE A 50 -5.07 -14.27 3.07
CA PHE A 50 -5.48 -12.88 2.92
C PHE A 50 -6.88 -12.67 3.52
N ALA A 51 -7.02 -11.59 4.29
CA ALA A 51 -8.25 -11.27 4.99
C ALA A 51 -9.22 -10.42 4.16
N GLY A 52 -8.71 -9.78 3.12
CA GLY A 52 -9.48 -8.89 2.26
C GLY A 52 -8.91 -8.75 0.86
N ILE A 53 -9.61 -7.96 0.06
CA ILE A 53 -9.24 -7.64 -1.33
C ILE A 53 -9.32 -6.12 -1.52
N GLN A 54 -8.33 -5.55 -2.17
CA GLN A 54 -8.43 -4.21 -2.72
C GLN A 54 -9.09 -4.30 -4.09
N GLY A 55 -10.33 -3.84 -4.21
CA GLY A 55 -11.19 -4.08 -5.39
C GLY A 55 -12.04 -5.35 -5.23
N GLY A 56 -12.32 -6.03 -6.34
CA GLY A 56 -13.10 -7.26 -6.36
C GLY A 56 -14.62 -7.06 -6.23
N ASN A 57 -15.38 -8.09 -6.60
CA ASN A 57 -16.84 -8.09 -6.55
C ASN A 57 -17.34 -8.10 -5.10
N ALA A 58 -18.17 -7.12 -4.74
CA ALA A 58 -18.66 -6.94 -3.37
C ALA A 58 -19.48 -8.13 -2.86
N ALA A 59 -20.34 -8.70 -3.70
CA ALA A 59 -21.20 -9.84 -3.32
C ALA A 59 -20.37 -11.09 -3.07
N LEU A 60 -19.41 -11.39 -3.94
CA LEU A 60 -18.51 -12.54 -3.79
C LEU A 60 -17.60 -12.38 -2.57
N CYS A 61 -17.06 -11.18 -2.33
CA CYS A 61 -16.26 -10.93 -1.12
C CYS A 61 -17.09 -11.15 0.15
N LYS A 62 -18.33 -10.66 0.17
CA LYS A 62 -19.25 -10.89 1.30
C LYS A 62 -19.56 -12.36 1.50
N GLU A 63 -19.88 -13.10 0.45
CA GLU A 63 -20.14 -14.54 0.47
C GLU A 63 -18.94 -15.30 1.06
N LEU A 64 -17.74 -14.95 0.62
CA LEU A 64 -16.51 -15.57 1.09
C LEU A 64 -16.00 -15.03 2.44
N GLY A 65 -16.65 -14.02 3.03
CA GLY A 65 -16.20 -13.38 4.26
C GLY A 65 -14.87 -12.63 4.12
N LEU A 66 -14.56 -12.13 2.93
CA LEU A 66 -13.42 -11.26 2.65
C LEU A 66 -13.80 -9.81 2.91
N LYS A 67 -12.91 -9.07 3.56
CA LYS A 67 -13.00 -7.62 3.71
C LYS A 67 -12.65 -6.92 2.41
N ARG A 68 -12.97 -5.63 2.30
CA ARG A 68 -12.66 -4.86 1.10
C ARG A 68 -12.04 -3.52 1.43
N THR A 69 -11.10 -3.11 0.59
CA THR A 69 -10.58 -1.74 0.55
C THR A 69 -10.78 -1.16 -0.85
N GLY A 70 -10.90 0.16 -0.92
CA GLY A 70 -11.14 0.89 -2.16
C GLY A 70 -9.91 1.70 -2.59
N GLY A 71 -10.08 2.42 -3.69
CA GLY A 71 -9.10 3.37 -4.20
C GLY A 71 -9.77 4.41 -5.09
N GLY A 72 -9.04 5.48 -5.38
CA GLY A 72 -9.54 6.53 -6.26
C GLY A 72 -8.47 7.54 -6.62
N ARG A 73 -8.86 8.52 -7.45
CA ARG A 73 -8.03 9.65 -7.82
C ARG A 73 -8.75 10.96 -7.53
N VAL A 74 -8.02 11.89 -6.94
CA VAL A 74 -8.49 13.24 -6.63
C VAL A 74 -7.62 14.23 -7.40
N ASP A 75 -8.14 14.79 -8.48
CA ASP A 75 -7.46 15.80 -9.27
C ASP A 75 -7.97 17.22 -8.95
N LYS A 76 -9.17 17.33 -8.35
CA LYS A 76 -9.82 18.61 -8.05
C LYS A 76 -10.51 18.60 -6.69
N LYS A 77 -10.68 19.80 -6.12
CA LYS A 77 -11.45 20.02 -4.89
C LYS A 77 -12.89 19.52 -5.04
N GLY A 78 -13.40 18.83 -4.02
CA GLY A 78 -14.74 18.22 -3.99
C GLY A 78 -14.78 16.76 -4.47
N GLU A 79 -13.80 16.28 -5.24
CA GLU A 79 -13.78 14.89 -5.70
C GLU A 79 -13.56 13.89 -4.54
N ALA A 80 -12.78 14.29 -3.52
CA ALA A 80 -12.58 13.49 -2.33
C ALA A 80 -13.88 13.14 -1.60
N GLU A 81 -14.84 14.06 -1.57
CA GLU A 81 -16.15 13.84 -0.96
C GLU A 81 -16.97 12.79 -1.73
N ASN A 82 -16.96 12.83 -3.06
CA ASN A 82 -17.65 11.85 -3.88
C ASN A 82 -17.05 10.44 -3.67
N ILE A 83 -15.73 10.34 -3.69
CA ILE A 83 -15.02 9.06 -3.44
C ILE A 83 -15.35 8.54 -2.04
N ALA A 84 -15.33 9.41 -1.02
CA ALA A 84 -15.65 9.00 0.35
C ALA A 84 -17.07 8.43 0.46
N ARG A 85 -18.05 9.09 -0.17
CA ARG A 85 -19.45 8.64 -0.19
C ARG A 85 -19.58 7.29 -0.91
N GLU A 86 -19.10 7.19 -2.14
CA GLU A 86 -19.16 5.96 -2.95
C GLU A 86 -18.49 4.77 -2.28
N CYS A 87 -17.30 4.99 -1.71
CA CYS A 87 -16.58 3.98 -0.95
C CYS A 87 -17.36 3.55 0.31
N LYS A 88 -17.94 4.51 1.05
CA LYS A 88 -18.77 4.21 2.22
C LYS A 88 -19.99 3.38 1.84
N ASP A 89 -20.70 3.79 0.79
CA ASP A 89 -21.91 3.09 0.30
C ASP A 89 -21.57 1.69 -0.23
N SER A 90 -20.38 1.49 -0.80
CA SER A 90 -19.91 0.17 -1.25
C SER A 90 -19.41 -0.73 -0.12
N GLY A 91 -19.34 -0.24 1.13
CA GLY A 91 -18.95 -1.00 2.31
C GLY A 91 -17.47 -1.37 2.35
N VAL A 92 -16.57 -0.53 1.85
CA VAL A 92 -15.12 -0.70 2.03
C VAL A 92 -14.66 -0.10 3.36
N ASP A 93 -13.61 -0.65 3.95
CA ASP A 93 -13.09 -0.22 5.26
C ASP A 93 -12.29 1.10 5.17
N CYS A 94 -11.64 1.34 4.04
CA CYS A 94 -10.87 2.55 3.72
C CYS A 94 -10.60 2.63 2.20
N ALA A 95 -10.07 3.78 1.75
CA ALA A 95 -9.61 3.93 0.38
C ALA A 95 -8.22 4.58 0.31
N THR A 96 -7.42 4.17 -0.69
CA THR A 96 -6.14 4.77 -1.05
C THR A 96 -6.32 5.74 -2.21
N LEU A 97 -5.63 6.88 -2.20
CA LEU A 97 -5.85 7.94 -3.15
C LEU A 97 -4.57 8.33 -3.88
N HIS A 98 -4.62 8.30 -5.21
CA HIS A 98 -3.72 9.09 -6.04
C HIS A 98 -4.22 10.54 -6.06
N VAL A 99 -3.34 11.49 -5.79
CA VAL A 99 -3.76 12.90 -5.70
C VAL A 99 -3.00 13.74 -6.72
N ALA A 100 -3.73 14.37 -7.62
CA ALA A 100 -3.24 15.24 -8.68
C ALA A 100 -2.13 14.62 -9.53
N ARG A 101 -1.23 15.42 -10.13
CA ARG A 101 -0.23 14.96 -11.10
C ARG A 101 1.23 15.20 -10.67
N GLY A 102 1.45 15.96 -9.58
CA GLY A 102 2.77 16.32 -9.07
C GLY A 102 3.40 17.53 -9.75
N LEU A 103 2.62 18.24 -10.57
CA LEU A 103 3.01 19.47 -11.25
C LEU A 103 2.35 20.72 -10.63
N GLU A 104 1.48 20.52 -9.66
CA GLU A 104 0.73 21.57 -8.99
C GLU A 104 1.64 22.33 -8.00
N ASP A 105 1.33 23.62 -7.84
CA ASP A 105 1.95 24.43 -6.79
C ASP A 105 1.42 24.06 -5.39
N ASP A 106 2.10 24.55 -4.37
CA ASP A 106 1.82 24.17 -2.98
C ASP A 106 0.43 24.62 -2.50
N ASP A 107 -0.12 25.72 -3.00
CA ASP A 107 -1.45 26.18 -2.59
C ASP A 107 -2.53 25.22 -3.08
N VAL A 108 -2.45 24.75 -4.32
CA VAL A 108 -3.34 23.72 -4.88
C VAL A 108 -3.17 22.42 -4.09
N VAL A 109 -1.94 21.97 -3.88
CA VAL A 109 -1.62 20.74 -3.12
C VAL A 109 -2.22 20.78 -1.72
N PHE A 110 -2.00 21.88 -0.99
CA PHE A 110 -2.51 22.01 0.37
C PHE A 110 -4.04 22.11 0.42
N GLY A 111 -4.64 22.73 -0.59
CA GLY A 111 -6.09 22.75 -0.76
C GLY A 111 -6.68 21.34 -0.91
N LEU A 112 -6.07 20.49 -1.76
CA LEU A 112 -6.51 19.10 -1.97
C LEU A 112 -6.30 18.23 -0.73
N VAL A 113 -5.16 18.35 -0.04
CA VAL A 113 -4.91 17.62 1.21
C VAL A 113 -5.95 17.95 2.28
N ASN A 114 -6.28 19.24 2.45
CA ASN A 114 -7.31 19.67 3.40
C ASN A 114 -8.70 19.14 3.02
N ASP A 115 -9.04 19.15 1.74
CA ASP A 115 -10.31 18.62 1.21
C ASP A 115 -10.44 17.11 1.51
N ILE A 116 -9.38 16.34 1.29
CA ILE A 116 -9.33 14.89 1.59
C ILE A 116 -9.51 14.63 3.10
N ILE A 117 -8.85 15.41 3.96
CA ILE A 117 -9.00 15.28 5.42
C ILE A 117 -10.45 15.56 5.82
N ASN A 118 -11.06 16.62 5.29
CA ASN A 118 -12.42 17.01 5.60
C ASN A 118 -13.43 15.97 5.10
N ALA A 119 -13.27 15.47 3.88
CA ALA A 119 -14.12 14.42 3.30
C ALA A 119 -14.05 13.12 4.13
N SER A 120 -12.83 12.71 4.51
CA SER A 120 -12.62 11.54 5.36
C SER A 120 -13.32 11.66 6.72
N VAL A 121 -13.24 12.81 7.37
CA VAL A 121 -13.90 13.06 8.64
C VAL A 121 -15.42 13.14 8.49
N LYS A 122 -15.91 13.86 7.47
CA LYS A 122 -17.34 14.04 7.21
C LYS A 122 -18.06 12.73 6.96
N HIS A 123 -17.47 11.84 6.19
CA HIS A 123 -18.08 10.55 5.83
C HIS A 123 -17.69 9.41 6.76
N ASP A 124 -16.86 9.68 7.78
CA ASP A 124 -16.30 8.63 8.66
C ASP A 124 -15.73 7.46 7.88
N LEU A 125 -14.93 7.76 6.84
CA LEU A 125 -14.22 6.79 6.02
C LEU A 125 -12.74 7.19 5.91
N PRO A 126 -11.80 6.33 6.34
CA PRO A 126 -10.38 6.64 6.19
C PRO A 126 -9.98 6.75 4.72
N LEU A 127 -9.41 7.91 4.34
CA LEU A 127 -8.84 8.18 3.03
C LEU A 127 -7.33 8.39 3.18
N TYR A 128 -6.54 7.52 2.58
CA TYR A 128 -5.08 7.53 2.71
C TYR A 128 -4.43 7.99 1.41
N ILE A 129 -3.64 9.08 1.47
CA ILE A 129 -2.90 9.58 0.30
C ILE A 129 -1.73 8.64 0.03
N GLU A 130 -1.62 8.14 -1.18
CA GLU A 130 -0.55 7.24 -1.56
C GLU A 130 0.75 8.00 -1.85
N THR A 131 1.88 7.46 -1.41
CA THR A 131 3.20 7.90 -1.86
C THR A 131 3.45 7.32 -3.24
N HIS A 132 3.21 8.10 -4.28
CA HIS A 132 3.20 7.61 -5.66
C HIS A 132 3.86 8.60 -6.62
N ARG A 133 4.64 8.08 -7.59
CA ARG A 133 5.15 8.89 -8.71
C ARG A 133 3.98 9.52 -9.49
N ALA A 134 4.22 10.64 -10.16
CA ALA A 134 3.21 11.38 -10.91
C ALA A 134 1.96 11.74 -10.08
N THR A 135 2.16 12.08 -8.80
CA THR A 135 1.17 12.65 -7.88
C THR A 135 1.82 13.70 -7.00
N ILE A 136 1.08 14.37 -6.13
CA ILE A 136 1.64 15.38 -5.20
C ILE A 136 2.68 14.82 -4.23
N THR A 137 2.76 13.50 -4.09
CA THR A 137 3.69 12.78 -3.21
C THR A 137 4.87 12.15 -3.96
N ASN A 138 5.09 12.49 -5.23
CA ASN A 138 6.23 12.02 -6.02
C ASN A 138 7.57 12.45 -5.40
N ASP A 139 7.59 13.60 -4.75
CA ASP A 139 8.75 14.22 -4.13
C ASP A 139 8.73 14.01 -2.61
N ILE A 140 9.83 13.46 -2.08
CA ILE A 140 9.98 13.17 -0.64
C ILE A 140 9.94 14.44 0.17
N TRP A 141 10.62 15.51 -0.27
CA TRP A 141 10.68 16.78 0.47
C TRP A 141 9.27 17.35 0.64
N ARG A 142 8.51 17.48 -0.46
CA ARG A 142 7.13 18.00 -0.44
C ARG A 142 6.23 17.15 0.46
N THR A 143 6.34 15.82 0.37
CA THR A 143 5.52 14.92 1.20
C THR A 143 5.82 15.08 2.69
N VAL A 144 7.08 15.27 3.06
CA VAL A 144 7.46 15.59 4.44
C VAL A 144 6.88 16.95 4.88
N GLN A 145 6.85 17.98 3.99
CA GLN A 145 6.20 19.26 4.32
C GLN A 145 4.69 19.09 4.51
N ILE A 146 4.02 18.31 3.66
CA ILE A 146 2.60 17.95 3.84
C ILE A 146 2.38 17.29 5.19
N ALA A 147 3.20 16.30 5.55
CA ALA A 147 3.10 15.60 6.83
C ALA A 147 3.27 16.57 8.03
N LYS A 148 4.21 17.50 7.95
CA LYS A 148 4.44 18.51 9.00
C LYS A 148 3.30 19.53 9.10
N LYS A 149 2.79 20.01 7.95
CA LYS A 149 1.75 21.04 7.90
C LYS A 149 0.37 20.49 8.28
N PHE A 150 0.06 19.25 7.95
CA PHE A 150 -1.24 18.62 8.16
C PHE A 150 -1.14 17.43 9.14
N PRO A 151 -1.19 17.65 10.47
CA PRO A 151 -1.09 16.55 11.44
C PRO A 151 -2.22 15.53 11.30
N GLY A 152 -3.32 15.93 10.65
CA GLY A 152 -4.48 15.07 10.38
C GLY A 152 -4.36 14.15 9.17
N VAL A 153 -3.35 14.33 8.29
CA VAL A 153 -3.14 13.51 7.11
C VAL A 153 -2.70 12.09 7.47
N ARG A 154 -3.09 11.12 6.65
CA ARG A 154 -2.61 9.74 6.73
C ARG A 154 -2.24 9.25 5.33
N PHE A 155 -1.25 8.35 5.28
CA PHE A 155 -0.68 7.88 4.03
C PHE A 155 -0.90 6.38 3.81
N ASN A 156 -0.98 6.01 2.53
CA ASN A 156 -0.63 4.70 2.03
C ASN A 156 0.84 4.74 1.59
N GLY A 157 1.69 3.93 2.20
CA GLY A 157 3.11 3.88 1.91
C GLY A 157 3.42 2.91 0.77
N ASP A 158 3.43 3.36 -0.49
CA ASP A 158 4.14 2.69 -1.57
C ASP A 158 5.52 3.34 -1.73
N PHE A 159 6.50 2.80 -1.04
CA PHE A 159 7.84 3.36 -1.04
C PHE A 159 8.67 2.97 -2.27
N SER A 160 8.18 2.09 -3.13
CA SER A 160 8.90 1.68 -4.35
C SER A 160 9.11 2.86 -5.29
N HIS A 161 8.14 3.78 -5.33
CA HIS A 161 8.23 5.00 -6.14
C HIS A 161 9.38 5.92 -5.69
N TRP A 162 9.55 6.10 -4.39
CA TRP A 162 10.64 6.88 -3.84
C TRP A 162 11.98 6.15 -3.92
N TYR A 163 11.98 4.84 -3.66
CA TYR A 163 13.20 4.06 -3.67
C TYR A 163 13.90 4.10 -5.02
N THR A 164 13.13 3.96 -6.10
CA THR A 164 13.62 4.06 -7.46
C THR A 164 13.88 5.52 -7.86
N GLY A 165 12.92 6.41 -7.64
CA GLY A 165 13.00 7.81 -8.09
C GLY A 165 14.07 8.66 -7.41
N ALA A 166 14.41 8.33 -6.16
CA ALA A 166 15.45 9.01 -5.38
C ALA A 166 16.73 8.15 -5.23
N GLU A 167 16.86 7.05 -5.97
CA GLU A 167 18.00 6.14 -5.91
C GLU A 167 18.45 5.84 -4.47
N MET A 168 17.48 5.45 -3.61
CA MET A 168 17.69 5.43 -2.16
C MET A 168 18.77 4.46 -1.69
N VAL A 169 19.20 3.52 -2.53
CA VAL A 169 20.27 2.57 -2.20
C VAL A 169 21.62 3.24 -2.00
N TYR A 170 21.82 4.42 -2.62
CA TYR A 170 23.09 5.13 -2.54
C TYR A 170 23.14 6.12 -1.38
N GLY A 171 24.32 6.34 -0.82
CA GLY A 171 24.54 7.23 0.29
C GLY A 171 24.06 6.69 1.63
N ASP A 172 23.84 7.58 2.60
CA ASP A 172 23.39 7.20 3.95
C ASP A 172 21.87 6.97 3.96
N ILE A 173 21.47 5.72 3.96
CA ILE A 173 20.06 5.33 4.03
C ILE A 173 19.41 5.70 5.36
N ASN A 174 20.15 5.73 6.47
CA ASN A 174 19.60 6.07 7.77
C ASN A 174 19.26 7.56 7.82
N ALA A 175 20.10 8.43 7.29
CA ALA A 175 19.78 9.85 7.17
C ALA A 175 18.50 10.08 6.33
N LYS A 176 18.31 9.31 5.25
CA LYS A 176 17.06 9.36 4.47
C LYS A 176 15.85 8.89 5.29
N PHE A 177 15.98 7.82 6.05
CA PHE A 177 14.91 7.33 6.92
C PHE A 177 14.53 8.33 8.02
N GLU A 178 15.51 8.98 8.64
CA GLU A 178 15.24 10.03 9.62
C GLU A 178 14.52 11.23 9.00
N TYR A 179 14.90 11.62 7.77
CA TYR A 179 14.21 12.68 7.05
C TYR A 179 12.74 12.33 6.75
N ILE A 180 12.46 11.06 6.40
CA ILE A 180 11.12 10.55 6.07
C ILE A 180 10.29 10.24 7.33
N ALA A 181 10.87 10.22 8.51
CA ALA A 181 10.20 9.82 9.76
C ALA A 181 8.82 10.47 9.97
N PRO A 182 8.57 11.77 9.67
CA PRO A 182 7.23 12.36 9.78
C PRO A 182 6.16 11.69 8.91
N VAL A 183 6.56 11.04 7.80
CA VAL A 183 5.65 10.28 6.94
C VAL A 183 5.41 8.88 7.53
N PHE A 184 6.46 8.15 7.94
CA PHE A 184 6.32 6.84 8.58
C PHE A 184 5.35 6.87 9.78
N GLU A 185 5.39 7.90 10.58
CA GLU A 185 4.47 8.09 11.72
C GLU A 185 2.99 8.17 11.30
N ARG A 186 2.72 8.53 10.05
CA ARG A 186 1.36 8.77 9.50
C ARG A 186 0.88 7.72 8.53
N VAL A 187 1.68 6.71 8.24
CA VAL A 187 1.26 5.58 7.39
C VAL A 187 0.21 4.74 8.11
N ARG A 188 -0.88 4.42 7.40
CA ARG A 188 -2.00 3.60 7.91
C ARG A 188 -2.44 2.52 6.91
N PHE A 189 -1.78 2.49 5.79
CA PHE A 189 -1.92 1.49 4.75
C PHE A 189 -0.57 1.32 4.06
N ILE A 190 -0.22 0.14 3.61
CA ILE A 190 1.01 -0.10 2.83
C ILE A 190 0.67 -0.87 1.57
N HIS A 191 1.00 -0.28 0.42
CA HIS A 191 1.18 -1.05 -0.80
C HIS A 191 2.56 -1.71 -0.76
N GLY A 192 2.54 -3.04 -0.58
CA GLY A 192 3.76 -3.84 -0.51
C GLY A 192 4.31 -4.07 -1.91
N ARG A 193 5.24 -3.23 -2.32
CA ARG A 193 6.01 -3.39 -3.55
C ARG A 193 7.48 -3.13 -3.24
N ILE A 194 8.35 -3.99 -3.77
CA ILE A 194 9.80 -3.86 -3.64
C ILE A 194 10.39 -3.61 -5.02
N GLY A 195 11.13 -2.52 -5.10
CA GLY A 195 11.90 -2.12 -6.26
C GLY A 195 13.40 -2.06 -5.98
N ASN A 196 14.16 -1.73 -6.98
CA ASN A 196 15.57 -1.37 -6.89
C ASN A 196 15.79 0.00 -7.55
N PRO A 197 17.01 0.55 -7.61
CA PRO A 197 17.23 1.86 -8.25
C PRO A 197 16.81 1.94 -9.72
N GLY A 198 16.80 0.80 -10.43
CA GLY A 198 16.46 0.76 -11.85
C GLY A 198 15.02 0.37 -12.16
N SER A 199 14.27 -0.18 -11.20
CA SER A 199 12.91 -0.69 -11.43
C SER A 199 12.08 -0.69 -10.15
N MET A 200 10.85 -0.23 -10.25
CA MET A 200 9.95 -0.15 -9.09
C MET A 200 9.40 -1.48 -8.63
N GLN A 201 9.42 -2.48 -9.49
CA GLN A 201 8.95 -3.83 -9.20
C GLN A 201 9.95 -4.82 -9.73
N VAL A 202 10.52 -5.64 -8.86
CA VAL A 202 11.49 -6.69 -9.20
C VAL A 202 11.16 -7.98 -8.48
N ASP A 203 11.57 -9.11 -9.07
CA ASP A 203 11.53 -10.39 -8.35
C ASP A 203 12.59 -10.38 -7.24
N ILE A 204 12.17 -10.61 -6.01
CA ILE A 204 13.07 -10.67 -4.85
C ILE A 204 13.55 -12.10 -4.53
N GLY A 205 13.18 -13.10 -5.35
CA GLY A 205 13.51 -14.49 -5.09
C GLY A 205 12.86 -15.01 -3.81
N ASP A 206 13.70 -15.38 -2.83
CA ASP A 206 13.27 -15.79 -1.48
C ASP A 206 13.28 -14.63 -0.45
N GLY A 207 13.56 -13.41 -0.89
CA GLY A 207 13.59 -12.21 -0.04
C GLY A 207 14.84 -12.05 0.82
N LYS A 208 15.93 -12.77 0.51
CA LYS A 208 17.16 -12.74 1.31
C LYS A 208 18.36 -12.21 0.53
N GLY A 209 19.34 -11.68 1.28
CA GLY A 209 20.66 -11.33 0.75
C GLY A 209 20.68 -10.17 -0.25
N ARG A 210 19.66 -9.31 -0.22
CA ARG A 210 19.56 -8.14 -1.09
C ARG A 210 19.33 -6.88 -0.26
N THR A 211 20.30 -6.00 -0.24
CA THR A 211 20.29 -4.75 0.55
C THR A 211 19.00 -3.94 0.37
N PHE A 212 18.48 -3.84 -0.86
CA PHE A 212 17.26 -3.09 -1.10
C PHE A 212 16.03 -3.75 -0.44
N VAL A 213 15.98 -5.09 -0.32
CA VAL A 213 14.90 -5.78 0.41
C VAL A 213 14.96 -5.42 1.90
N ASP A 214 16.17 -5.38 2.48
CA ASP A 214 16.35 -4.99 3.89
C ASP A 214 15.91 -3.55 4.13
N HIS A 215 16.17 -2.63 3.18
CA HIS A 215 15.69 -1.26 3.24
C HIS A 215 14.15 -1.18 3.24
N PHE A 216 13.46 -1.95 2.40
CA PHE A 216 11.98 -2.01 2.41
C PHE A 216 11.45 -2.61 3.71
N ARG A 217 12.08 -3.64 4.25
CA ARG A 217 11.72 -4.20 5.57
C ARG A 217 11.81 -3.13 6.66
N GLU A 218 12.85 -2.30 6.65
CA GLU A 218 13.00 -1.22 7.63
C GLU A 218 11.95 -0.11 7.43
N MET A 219 11.65 0.31 6.19
CA MET A 219 10.59 1.29 5.92
C MET A 219 9.21 0.80 6.38
N TRP A 220 8.88 -0.46 6.13
CA TRP A 220 7.63 -1.06 6.62
C TRP A 220 7.62 -1.16 8.14
N THR A 221 8.73 -1.59 8.76
CA THR A 221 8.85 -1.67 10.22
C THR A 221 8.66 -0.29 10.88
N ARG A 222 9.30 0.76 10.36
CA ARG A 222 9.13 2.14 10.85
C ARG A 222 7.70 2.64 10.72
N SER A 223 7.04 2.30 9.62
CA SER A 223 5.62 2.62 9.41
C SER A 223 4.72 1.90 10.42
N PHE A 224 4.97 0.62 10.70
CA PHE A 224 4.25 -0.11 11.72
C PHE A 224 4.52 0.42 13.14
N VAL A 225 5.74 0.84 13.45
CA VAL A 225 6.05 1.53 14.71
C VAL A 225 5.23 2.82 14.83
N GLY A 226 5.19 3.63 13.75
CA GLY A 226 4.37 4.86 13.72
C GLY A 226 2.88 4.60 13.94
N PHE A 227 2.34 3.53 13.36
CA PHE A 227 0.97 3.09 13.60
C PHE A 227 0.77 2.67 15.07
N LEU A 228 1.60 1.77 15.58
CA LEU A 228 1.47 1.17 16.92
C LEU A 228 1.55 2.20 18.06
N LYS A 229 2.34 3.27 17.90
CA LYS A 229 2.45 4.36 18.90
C LYS A 229 1.12 5.04 19.21
N SER A 230 0.19 5.09 18.25
CA SER A 230 -1.10 5.80 18.41
C SER A 230 -2.34 4.89 18.29
N ALA A 231 -2.14 3.62 17.99
CA ALA A 231 -3.23 2.67 17.77
C ALA A 231 -3.90 2.23 19.07
N LYS A 232 -5.21 2.00 18.99
CA LYS A 232 -6.10 1.54 20.06
C LYS A 232 -6.54 0.09 19.82
N PRO A 233 -7.11 -0.59 20.80
CA PRO A 233 -7.75 -1.89 20.61
C PRO A 233 -8.71 -1.88 19.41
N GLY A 234 -8.63 -2.92 18.58
CA GLY A 234 -9.41 -3.05 17.35
C GLY A 234 -8.88 -2.29 16.14
N ASP A 235 -7.92 -1.38 16.33
CA ASP A 235 -7.28 -0.70 15.18
C ASP A 235 -6.44 -1.67 14.37
N PHE A 236 -6.48 -1.51 13.03
CA PHE A 236 -5.63 -2.27 12.15
C PHE A 236 -4.96 -1.40 11.08
N ILE A 237 -3.81 -1.87 10.62
CA ILE A 237 -3.13 -1.34 9.45
C ILE A 237 -3.19 -2.39 8.33
N CYS A 238 -3.58 -1.95 7.11
CA CYS A 238 -3.58 -2.82 5.95
C CYS A 238 -2.19 -2.91 5.34
N PHE A 239 -1.80 -4.12 4.94
CA PHE A 239 -0.68 -4.38 4.05
C PHE A 239 -1.20 -5.13 2.83
N THR A 240 -1.03 -4.56 1.67
CA THR A 240 -1.55 -5.10 0.42
C THR A 240 -0.40 -5.24 -0.57
N PRO A 241 0.10 -6.48 -0.83
CA PRO A 241 1.06 -6.68 -1.92
C PRO A 241 0.47 -6.16 -3.23
N GLU A 242 1.13 -5.17 -3.83
CA GLU A 242 0.70 -4.57 -5.09
C GLU A 242 1.74 -4.85 -6.17
N LEU A 243 1.58 -5.99 -6.83
CA LEU A 243 2.44 -6.45 -7.92
C LEU A 243 1.65 -6.43 -9.22
N LEU A 244 1.91 -5.43 -10.04
CA LEU A 244 1.11 -5.10 -11.21
C LEU A 244 1.70 -5.69 -12.50
N PRO A 245 0.89 -5.89 -13.55
CA PRO A 245 1.29 -6.56 -14.78
C PRO A 245 2.18 -5.69 -15.69
N PRO A 246 2.83 -6.30 -16.69
CA PRO A 246 3.75 -5.59 -17.60
C PRO A 246 3.04 -4.66 -18.59
N ASN A 247 1.77 -4.90 -18.92
CA ASN A 247 1.01 -4.05 -19.85
C ASN A 247 0.74 -2.64 -19.33
N ILE A 248 0.97 -2.40 -18.03
CA ILE A 248 0.96 -1.06 -17.41
C ILE A 248 2.36 -0.69 -16.86
N TYR A 249 3.40 -1.32 -17.38
CA TYR A 249 4.82 -0.99 -17.17
C TYR A 249 5.34 -1.19 -15.74
N TYR A 250 4.79 -2.16 -14.98
CA TYR A 250 5.29 -2.49 -13.64
C TYR A 250 6.12 -3.76 -13.61
N ALA A 251 5.56 -4.91 -13.98
CA ALA A 251 6.34 -6.14 -14.04
C ALA A 251 7.39 -6.05 -15.16
N ARG A 252 8.60 -6.47 -14.85
CA ARG A 252 9.68 -6.60 -15.83
C ARG A 252 9.46 -7.84 -16.66
N LEU A 253 9.72 -7.74 -17.96
CA LEU A 253 9.75 -8.88 -18.87
C LEU A 253 11.20 -9.33 -19.06
N ILE A 254 11.40 -10.64 -19.06
CA ILE A 254 12.66 -11.31 -19.37
C ILE A 254 12.41 -12.37 -20.43
N ARG A 255 13.47 -12.81 -21.11
CA ARG A 255 13.41 -14.00 -21.99
C ARG A 255 13.78 -15.23 -21.19
N ASN A 256 12.90 -16.22 -21.20
CA ASN A 256 13.17 -17.52 -20.58
C ASN A 256 14.11 -18.37 -21.46
N ALA A 257 14.47 -19.57 -21.01
CA ALA A 257 15.37 -20.48 -21.74
C ALA A 257 14.84 -20.91 -23.11
N LYS A 258 13.54 -20.73 -23.38
CA LYS A 258 12.90 -21.01 -24.69
C LYS A 258 12.86 -19.78 -25.60
N GLY A 259 13.34 -18.61 -25.13
CA GLY A 259 13.28 -17.35 -25.86
C GLY A 259 11.93 -16.64 -25.76
N GLU A 260 10.98 -17.12 -24.97
CA GLU A 260 9.66 -16.53 -24.74
C GLU A 260 9.76 -15.37 -23.76
N GLU A 261 9.01 -14.28 -24.00
CA GLU A 261 8.86 -13.21 -23.02
C GLU A 261 7.95 -13.63 -21.88
N VAL A 262 8.47 -13.54 -20.65
CA VAL A 262 7.73 -13.86 -19.42
C VAL A 262 8.01 -12.79 -18.38
N GLU A 263 7.13 -12.64 -17.40
CA GLU A 263 7.40 -11.81 -16.23
C GLU A 263 8.61 -12.35 -15.47
N GLU A 264 9.45 -11.45 -14.93
CA GLU A 264 10.66 -11.80 -14.18
C GLU A 264 10.35 -12.69 -12.95
N GLY A 265 9.22 -12.45 -12.31
CA GLY A 265 8.78 -13.20 -11.13
C GLY A 265 7.32 -13.62 -11.19
N ASP A 266 6.99 -14.65 -10.42
CA ASP A 266 5.60 -15.05 -10.22
C ASP A 266 4.95 -14.15 -9.16
N ARG A 267 4.10 -13.21 -9.59
CA ARG A 267 3.45 -12.23 -8.72
C ARG A 267 2.60 -12.85 -7.61
N TRP A 268 1.99 -14.01 -7.84
CA TRP A 268 1.24 -14.72 -6.81
C TRP A 268 2.15 -15.20 -5.69
N ARG A 269 3.21 -15.90 -6.04
CA ARG A 269 4.22 -16.38 -5.07
C ARG A 269 4.87 -15.22 -4.33
N GLN A 270 5.22 -14.17 -5.04
CA GLN A 270 5.82 -12.96 -4.45
C GLN A 270 4.84 -12.25 -3.50
N ALA A 271 3.54 -12.18 -3.83
CA ALA A 271 2.55 -11.57 -2.94
C ALA A 271 2.43 -12.31 -1.59
N ILE A 272 2.45 -13.65 -1.62
CA ILE A 272 2.45 -14.47 -0.40
C ILE A 272 3.72 -14.21 0.42
N LEU A 273 4.89 -14.16 -0.23
CA LEU A 273 6.16 -13.85 0.43
C LEU A 273 6.16 -12.45 1.05
N TYR A 274 5.62 -11.44 0.35
CA TYR A 274 5.53 -10.07 0.88
C TYR A 274 4.63 -9.98 2.10
N ALA A 275 3.50 -10.69 2.10
CA ALA A 275 2.64 -10.78 3.28
C ALA A 275 3.34 -11.45 4.47
N GLN A 276 4.19 -12.46 4.22
CA GLN A 276 5.02 -13.07 5.26
C GLN A 276 6.06 -12.09 5.80
N ILE A 277 6.79 -11.40 4.93
CA ILE A 277 7.77 -10.37 5.33
C ILE A 277 7.07 -9.25 6.14
N ALA A 278 5.88 -8.82 5.73
CA ALA A 278 5.13 -7.81 6.47
C ALA A 278 4.76 -8.25 7.89
N LYS A 279 4.39 -9.53 8.09
CA LYS A 279 4.14 -10.09 9.42
C LYS A 279 5.39 -10.07 10.30
N GLU A 280 6.56 -10.40 9.73
CA GLU A 280 7.85 -10.33 10.42
C GLU A 280 8.19 -8.88 10.81
N CYS A 281 8.02 -7.93 9.88
CA CYS A 281 8.23 -6.49 10.14
C CYS A 281 7.27 -5.96 11.22
N PHE A 282 6.01 -6.40 11.23
CA PHE A 282 5.04 -6.00 12.24
C PHE A 282 5.41 -6.55 13.62
N ALA A 283 5.83 -7.81 13.71
CA ALA A 283 6.31 -8.40 14.96
C ALA A 283 7.57 -7.68 15.49
N GLU A 284 8.48 -7.27 14.61
CA GLU A 284 9.64 -6.45 14.99
C GLU A 284 9.20 -5.06 15.47
N ALA A 285 8.23 -4.44 14.81
CA ALA A 285 7.68 -3.16 15.25
C ALA A 285 7.02 -3.24 16.65
N GLN A 286 6.31 -4.33 16.94
CA GLN A 286 5.76 -4.57 18.29
C GLN A 286 6.85 -4.62 19.35
N LYS A 287 7.97 -5.31 19.10
CA LYS A 287 9.11 -5.31 20.02
C LYS A 287 9.69 -3.91 20.23
N ARG A 288 9.84 -3.12 19.14
CA ARG A 288 10.38 -1.74 19.22
C ARG A 288 9.51 -0.78 20.02
N VAL A 289 8.21 -1.02 20.11
CA VAL A 289 7.29 -0.20 20.94
C VAL A 289 6.97 -0.80 22.30
N GLY A 290 7.55 -1.95 22.65
CA GLY A 290 7.33 -2.63 23.93
C GLY A 290 5.91 -3.22 24.07
N LYS A 291 5.31 -3.64 22.98
CA LYS A 291 3.94 -4.22 22.92
C LYS A 291 3.98 -5.69 22.47
#